data_d97ebac6e712ab045bd2841231211586
#
_entry.id   d97ebac6e712ab045bd2841231211586
#
_cell.length_a   1.000
_cell.length_b   1.000
_cell.length_c   1.000
_cell.angle_alpha   90.00
_cell.angle_beta   90.00
_cell.angle_gamma   90.00
#
_symmetry.space_group_name_H-M   'P 1'
#
loop_
_entity.id
_entity.type
_entity.pdbx_description
1 polymer ?
#
loop_
_entity_poly.entity_id
_entity_poly.type
_entity_poly.pdbx_seq_one_letter_code
_entity_poly.pdbx_strand_id
1 'polypeptide(L)'
;MSGRRVLVLYGSLLLGFAVVLCRLFWLCSNTAYAARAEAQSTATLTFPARRGNFYDCNGHLLTGLGEKWLALSLPGEGSYTKLYPYASKAGQAMLYQKRNASRPFLVEVTRDVSAMGAWCYAVPRRYGDAPLASALLGYLDGEGHGVACLLYTSPSPRD
;
A
#
# COMPACT_ATOMS: atom_id res chain seq x y z
N MET A 1 -52.16 -4.43 37.03
CA MET A 1 -51.16 -5.45 36.60
C MET A 1 -50.51 -5.98 37.87
N SER A 2 -50.50 -7.31 38.09
CA SER A 2 -50.01 -7.89 39.35
C SER A 2 -48.47 -7.73 39.38
N GLY A 3 -47.91 -7.25 40.49
CA GLY A 3 -46.48 -6.99 40.69
C GLY A 3 -45.58 -8.16 40.33
N ARG A 4 -46.10 -9.41 40.40
CA ARG A 4 -45.39 -10.61 39.95
C ARG A 4 -45.07 -10.61 38.44
N ARG A 5 -45.96 -10.10 37.57
CA ARG A 5 -45.73 -10.05 36.12
C ARG A 5 -44.65 -9.01 35.79
N VAL A 6 -44.62 -7.88 36.48
CA VAL A 6 -43.60 -6.87 36.34
C VAL A 6 -42.22 -7.41 36.77
N LEU A 7 -42.17 -8.13 37.89
CA LEU A 7 -40.93 -8.74 38.39
C LEU A 7 -40.36 -9.81 37.40
N VAL A 8 -41.24 -10.64 36.81
CA VAL A 8 -40.83 -11.63 35.81
C VAL A 8 -40.31 -10.95 34.56
N LEU A 9 -40.95 -9.89 34.09
CA LEU A 9 -40.47 -9.13 32.93
C LEU A 9 -39.12 -8.47 33.19
N TYR A 10 -38.93 -7.88 34.36
CA TYR A 10 -37.66 -7.27 34.76
C TYR A 10 -36.54 -8.32 34.88
N GLY A 11 -36.84 -9.48 35.47
CA GLY A 11 -35.91 -10.58 35.62
C GLY A 11 -35.50 -11.15 34.26
N SER A 12 -36.43 -11.33 33.31
CA SER A 12 -36.11 -11.77 31.96
C SER A 12 -35.27 -10.79 31.16
N LEU A 13 -35.52 -9.48 31.33
CA LEU A 13 -34.73 -8.42 30.71
C LEU A 13 -33.29 -8.39 31.25
N LEU A 14 -33.12 -8.49 32.57
CA LEU A 14 -31.82 -8.54 33.21
C LEU A 14 -31.01 -9.79 32.78
N LEU A 15 -31.70 -10.93 32.73
CA LEU A 15 -31.06 -12.18 32.23
C LEU A 15 -30.61 -12.04 30.81
N GLY A 16 -31.45 -11.50 29.91
CA GLY A 16 -31.09 -11.24 28.52
C GLY A 16 -29.88 -10.30 28.38
N PHE A 17 -29.85 -9.24 29.18
CA PHE A 17 -28.73 -8.30 29.22
C PHE A 17 -27.45 -8.97 29.74
N ALA A 18 -27.54 -9.78 30.78
CA ALA A 18 -26.38 -10.55 31.27
C ALA A 18 -25.79 -11.49 30.23
N VAL A 19 -26.65 -12.19 29.46
CA VAL A 19 -26.19 -13.06 28.36
C VAL A 19 -25.46 -12.27 27.28
N VAL A 20 -25.98 -11.09 26.91
CA VAL A 20 -25.31 -10.22 25.94
C VAL A 20 -23.95 -9.75 26.45
N LEU A 21 -23.85 -9.32 27.72
CA LEU A 21 -22.60 -8.91 28.33
C LEU A 21 -21.58 -10.06 28.36
N CYS A 22 -21.98 -11.25 28.76
CA CYS A 22 -21.12 -12.42 28.75
C CYS A 22 -20.62 -12.74 27.34
N ARG A 23 -21.48 -12.59 26.34
CA ARG A 23 -21.12 -12.81 24.93
C ARG A 23 -20.12 -11.77 24.43
N LEU A 24 -20.32 -10.50 24.75
CA LEU A 24 -19.38 -9.41 24.42
C LEU A 24 -18.05 -9.62 25.10
N PHE A 25 -18.05 -9.96 26.39
CA PHE A 25 -16.82 -10.24 27.12
C PHE A 25 -16.04 -11.40 26.50
N TRP A 26 -16.73 -12.48 26.13
CA TRP A 26 -16.11 -13.61 25.46
C TRP A 26 -15.52 -13.23 24.09
N LEU A 27 -16.23 -12.42 23.29
CA LEU A 27 -15.74 -11.92 22.01
C LEU A 27 -14.49 -11.04 22.19
N CYS A 28 -14.51 -10.12 23.16
CA CYS A 28 -13.38 -9.22 23.44
C CYS A 28 -12.15 -9.97 23.99
N SER A 29 -12.36 -11.05 24.73
CA SER A 29 -11.29 -11.87 25.30
C SER A 29 -10.68 -12.84 24.30
N ASN A 30 -11.31 -13.01 23.14
CA ASN A 30 -10.83 -13.98 22.15
C ASN A 30 -9.78 -13.34 21.23
N THR A 31 -8.50 -13.70 21.46
CA THR A 31 -7.34 -13.20 20.71
C THR A 31 -7.40 -13.48 19.20
N ALA A 32 -8.13 -14.52 18.77
CA ALA A 32 -8.30 -14.84 17.35
C ALA A 32 -9.08 -13.76 16.59
N TYR A 33 -10.04 -13.09 17.22
CA TYR A 33 -10.76 -11.96 16.61
C TYR A 33 -9.90 -10.70 16.57
N ALA A 34 -9.11 -10.46 17.63
CA ALA A 34 -8.15 -9.34 17.66
C ALA A 34 -7.10 -9.49 16.53
N ALA A 35 -6.52 -10.67 16.37
CA ALA A 35 -5.56 -10.93 15.30
C ALA A 35 -6.17 -10.77 13.89
N ARG A 36 -7.43 -11.19 13.70
CA ARG A 36 -8.13 -10.97 12.43
C ARG A 36 -8.43 -9.50 12.16
N ALA A 37 -8.83 -8.75 13.18
CA ALA A 37 -9.07 -7.30 13.08
C ALA A 37 -7.77 -6.57 12.74
N GLU A 38 -6.66 -6.93 13.36
CA GLU A 38 -5.33 -6.38 13.05
C GLU A 38 -4.90 -6.70 11.62
N ALA A 39 -5.06 -7.95 11.17
CA ALA A 39 -4.78 -8.34 9.79
C ALA A 39 -5.65 -7.63 8.75
N GLN A 40 -6.86 -7.21 9.12
CA GLN A 40 -7.73 -6.43 8.25
C GLN A 40 -7.43 -4.93 8.28
N SER A 41 -6.94 -4.41 9.41
CA SER A 41 -6.61 -2.99 9.60
C SER A 41 -5.23 -2.63 9.05
N THR A 42 -4.32 -3.61 8.94
CA THR A 42 -2.98 -3.40 8.41
C THR A 42 -2.93 -3.69 6.91
N ALA A 43 -2.32 -2.79 6.15
CA ALA A 43 -2.03 -2.98 4.75
C ALA A 43 -0.52 -2.94 4.53
N THR A 44 0.05 -4.05 4.08
CA THR A 44 1.46 -4.10 3.72
C THR A 44 1.63 -3.58 2.30
N LEU A 45 2.41 -2.53 2.14
CA LEU A 45 2.78 -1.96 0.85
C LEU A 45 4.23 -2.32 0.55
N THR A 46 4.44 -2.93 -0.60
CA THR A 46 5.79 -3.27 -1.06
C THR A 46 6.35 -2.11 -1.89
N PHE A 47 7.46 -1.56 -1.44
CA PHE A 47 8.21 -0.57 -2.21
C PHE A 47 9.23 -1.26 -3.11
N PRO A 48 9.48 -0.73 -4.31
CA PRO A 48 10.56 -1.24 -5.17
C PRO A 48 11.90 -1.15 -4.44
N ALA A 49 12.60 -2.27 -4.32
CA ALA A 49 13.92 -2.29 -3.69
C ALA A 49 14.92 -1.50 -4.54
N ARG A 50 15.83 -0.79 -3.89
CA ARG A 50 16.97 -0.18 -4.57
C ARG A 50 17.90 -1.30 -5.06
N ARG A 51 18.20 -1.28 -6.36
CA ARG A 51 19.22 -2.13 -6.95
C ARG A 51 20.49 -1.33 -7.17
N GLY A 52 21.63 -2.01 -7.21
CA GLY A 52 22.90 -1.41 -7.58
C GLY A 52 22.83 -0.74 -8.96
N ASN A 53 23.64 0.28 -9.16
CA ASN A 53 23.75 0.98 -10.42
C ASN A 53 24.85 0.35 -11.27
N PHE A 54 24.70 0.42 -12.58
CA PHE A 54 25.75 0.10 -13.54
C PHE A 54 26.51 1.37 -13.90
N TYR A 55 27.81 1.21 -14.09
CA TYR A 55 28.73 2.27 -14.48
C TYR A 55 29.45 1.86 -15.75
N ASP A 56 29.86 2.82 -16.55
CA ASP A 56 30.76 2.61 -17.67
C ASP A 56 32.22 2.47 -17.19
N CYS A 57 33.15 2.22 -18.13
CA CYS A 57 34.59 2.14 -17.82
C CYS A 57 35.21 3.45 -17.30
N ASN A 58 34.54 4.57 -17.46
CA ASN A 58 34.95 5.88 -16.98
C ASN A 58 34.26 6.26 -15.65
N GLY A 59 33.43 5.39 -15.10
CA GLY A 59 32.70 5.64 -13.86
C GLY A 59 31.41 6.45 -14.03
N HIS A 60 30.92 6.67 -15.24
CA HIS A 60 29.65 7.33 -15.46
C HIS A 60 28.48 6.37 -15.21
N LEU A 61 27.44 6.89 -14.57
CA LEU A 61 26.21 6.13 -14.29
C LEU A 61 25.46 5.81 -15.59
N LEU A 62 25.17 4.51 -15.80
CA LEU A 62 24.31 4.02 -16.88
C LEU A 62 22.87 3.80 -16.40
N THR A 63 22.68 3.64 -15.09
CA THR A 63 21.35 3.41 -14.47
C THR A 63 21.18 4.29 -13.23
N GLY A 64 19.96 4.47 -12.77
CA GLY A 64 19.69 5.29 -11.58
C GLY A 64 19.80 6.80 -11.81
N LEU A 65 19.63 7.24 -13.06
CA LEU A 65 19.79 8.64 -13.48
C LEU A 65 18.61 9.55 -13.11
N GLY A 66 17.58 9.05 -12.45
CA GLY A 66 16.42 9.83 -12.09
C GLY A 66 15.69 9.27 -10.88
N GLU A 67 14.75 10.05 -10.41
CA GLU A 67 13.85 9.68 -9.32
C GLU A 67 12.41 9.77 -9.81
N LYS A 68 11.58 8.89 -9.27
CA LYS A 68 10.13 8.99 -9.40
C LYS A 68 9.53 9.10 -8.01
N TRP A 69 8.46 9.82 -7.92
CA TRP A 69 7.75 10.02 -6.68
C TRP A 69 6.56 9.08 -6.59
N LEU A 70 6.42 8.39 -5.47
CA LEU A 70 5.27 7.54 -5.16
C LEU A 70 4.53 8.15 -3.98
N ALA A 71 3.27 8.50 -4.18
CA ALA A 71 2.38 8.98 -3.14
C ALA A 71 1.47 7.86 -2.65
N LEU A 72 1.23 7.81 -1.35
CA LEU A 72 0.29 6.89 -0.74
C LEU A 72 -1.13 7.45 -0.89
N SER A 73 -1.97 6.74 -1.63
CA SER A 73 -3.41 7.00 -1.70
C SER A 73 -4.13 6.17 -0.64
N LEU A 74 -4.75 6.86 0.30
CA LEU A 74 -5.61 6.23 1.30
C LEU A 74 -7.03 6.04 0.73
N PRO A 75 -7.78 5.01 1.19
CA PRO A 75 -9.17 4.84 0.81
C PRO A 75 -9.99 6.06 1.25
N GLY A 76 -10.85 6.55 0.35
CA GLY A 76 -11.71 7.71 0.58
C GLY A 76 -11.64 8.74 -0.55
N GLU A 77 -12.68 9.54 -0.67
CA GLU A 77 -12.85 10.50 -1.78
C GLU A 77 -11.78 11.60 -1.82
N GLY A 78 -11.26 12.00 -0.64
CA GLY A 78 -10.31 13.10 -0.55
C GLY A 78 -8.96 12.83 -1.20
N SER A 79 -8.51 11.57 -1.21
CA SER A 79 -7.20 11.21 -1.78
C SER A 79 -7.18 11.30 -3.30
N TYR A 80 -8.25 10.88 -3.96
CA TYR A 80 -8.38 10.98 -5.41
C TYR A 80 -8.27 12.44 -5.87
N THR A 81 -9.09 13.31 -5.31
CA THR A 81 -9.15 14.73 -5.70
C THR A 81 -7.83 15.45 -5.45
N LYS A 82 -7.14 15.12 -4.36
CA LYS A 82 -5.86 15.75 -3.99
C LYS A 82 -4.70 15.29 -4.86
N LEU A 83 -4.63 14.00 -5.20
CA LEU A 83 -3.49 13.42 -5.90
C LEU A 83 -3.63 13.49 -7.43
N TYR A 84 -4.85 13.51 -7.96
CA TYR A 84 -5.10 13.46 -9.39
C TYR A 84 -4.37 14.55 -10.21
N PRO A 85 -4.31 15.85 -9.81
CA PRO A 85 -3.62 16.89 -10.56
C PRO A 85 -2.11 16.70 -10.65
N TYR A 86 -1.53 15.94 -9.69
CA TYR A 86 -0.08 15.72 -9.58
C TYR A 86 0.34 14.32 -10.02
N ALA A 87 -0.62 13.45 -10.30
CA ALA A 87 -0.36 12.10 -10.74
C ALA A 87 0.18 12.09 -12.18
N SER A 88 1.16 11.21 -12.44
CA SER A 88 1.60 10.91 -13.80
C SER A 88 0.45 10.32 -14.62
N LYS A 89 0.56 10.25 -15.95
CA LYS A 89 -0.46 9.61 -16.79
C LYS A 89 -0.80 8.18 -16.31
N ALA A 90 0.22 7.42 -15.94
CA ALA A 90 0.03 6.08 -15.38
C ALA A 90 -0.64 6.13 -13.99
N GLY A 91 -0.26 7.09 -13.15
CA GLY A 91 -0.87 7.34 -11.84
C GLY A 91 -2.35 7.75 -11.94
N GLN A 92 -2.71 8.59 -12.90
CA GLN A 92 -4.10 8.99 -13.15
C GLN A 92 -4.97 7.80 -13.56
N ALA A 93 -4.47 6.94 -14.46
CA ALA A 93 -5.16 5.73 -14.86
C ALA A 93 -5.36 4.78 -13.66
N MET A 94 -4.33 4.62 -12.82
CA MET A 94 -4.40 3.80 -11.62
C MET A 94 -5.38 4.35 -10.58
N LEU A 95 -5.40 5.67 -10.36
CA LEU A 95 -6.35 6.34 -9.49
C LEU A 95 -7.80 6.12 -9.97
N TYR A 96 -8.02 6.24 -11.27
CA TYR A 96 -9.34 6.00 -11.85
C TYR A 96 -9.79 4.54 -11.68
N GLN A 97 -8.90 3.58 -11.98
CA GLN A 97 -9.18 2.16 -11.85
C GLN A 97 -9.45 1.75 -10.40
N LYS A 98 -8.69 2.31 -9.45
CA LYS A 98 -8.76 1.98 -8.03
C LYS A 98 -9.56 2.97 -7.19
N ARG A 99 -10.42 3.79 -7.79
CA ARG A 99 -11.20 4.82 -7.07
C ARG A 99 -12.06 4.27 -5.93
N ASN A 100 -12.55 3.04 -6.06
CA ASN A 100 -13.37 2.36 -5.06
C ASN A 100 -12.57 1.36 -4.21
N ALA A 101 -11.23 1.43 -4.23
CA ALA A 101 -10.42 0.51 -3.45
C ALA A 101 -10.60 0.77 -1.95
N SER A 102 -10.78 -0.30 -1.19
CA SER A 102 -10.86 -0.27 0.27
C SER A 102 -9.50 -0.35 0.96
N ARG A 103 -8.43 -0.59 0.21
CA ARG A 103 -7.06 -0.70 0.71
C ARG A 103 -6.20 0.43 0.17
N PRO A 104 -5.22 0.93 0.95
CA PRO A 104 -4.26 1.91 0.46
C PRO A 104 -3.41 1.32 -0.68
N PHE A 105 -3.01 2.18 -1.61
CA PHE A 105 -2.15 1.83 -2.73
C PHE A 105 -1.22 2.98 -3.08
N LEU A 106 -0.12 2.67 -3.77
CA LEU A 106 0.87 3.66 -4.21
C LEU A 106 0.50 4.19 -5.60
N VAL A 107 0.65 5.50 -5.78
CA VAL A 107 0.39 6.21 -7.04
C VAL A 107 1.64 6.97 -7.44
N GLU A 108 2.02 6.84 -8.71
CA GLU A 108 3.13 7.60 -9.25
C GLU A 108 2.71 9.06 -9.49
N VAL A 109 3.48 9.98 -8.89
CA VAL A 109 3.27 11.42 -9.00
C VAL A 109 4.48 12.09 -9.64
N THR A 110 4.27 13.23 -10.26
CA THR A 110 5.28 13.98 -11.01
C THR A 110 6.24 14.77 -10.11
N ARG A 111 5.82 15.04 -8.88
CA ARG A 111 6.61 15.82 -7.91
C ARG A 111 6.27 15.40 -6.48
N ASP A 112 7.07 15.84 -5.53
CA ASP A 112 6.78 15.68 -4.10
C ASP A 112 5.47 16.41 -3.72
N VAL A 113 4.55 15.68 -3.12
CA VAL A 113 3.25 16.17 -2.62
C VAL A 113 3.14 16.09 -1.09
N SER A 114 4.23 15.86 -0.39
CA SER A 114 4.24 15.77 1.09
C SER A 114 3.76 17.06 1.75
N ALA A 115 4.00 18.20 1.17
CA ALA A 115 3.52 19.51 1.64
C ALA A 115 1.96 19.60 1.69
N MET A 116 1.25 18.73 0.97
CA MET A 116 -0.21 18.67 0.96
C MET A 116 -0.77 17.65 1.94
N GLY A 117 0.08 17.11 2.83
CA GLY A 117 -0.30 16.09 3.80
C GLY A 117 -0.47 14.69 3.22
N ALA A 118 0.04 14.43 2.01
CA ALA A 118 0.13 13.10 1.44
C ALA A 118 1.50 12.50 1.74
N TRP A 119 1.53 11.22 2.09
CA TRP A 119 2.79 10.52 2.29
C TRP A 119 3.43 10.24 0.92
N CYS A 120 4.60 10.80 0.69
CA CYS A 120 5.30 10.75 -0.57
C CYS A 120 6.72 10.20 -0.39
N TYR A 121 7.17 9.35 -1.30
CA TYR A 121 8.45 8.69 -1.24
C TYR A 121 9.18 8.81 -2.57
N ALA A 122 10.43 9.23 -2.54
CA ALA A 122 11.32 9.21 -3.70
C ALA A 122 11.84 7.79 -3.91
N VAL A 123 11.64 7.27 -5.11
CA VAL A 123 12.13 5.96 -5.53
C VAL A 123 13.05 6.14 -6.73
N PRO A 124 14.26 5.57 -6.74
CA PRO A 124 15.16 5.70 -7.88
C PRO A 124 14.52 5.11 -9.13
N ARG A 125 14.52 5.88 -10.20
CA ARG A 125 14.13 5.44 -11.53
C ARG A 125 15.35 4.81 -12.18
N ARG A 126 15.24 3.55 -12.60
CA ARG A 126 16.37 2.81 -13.14
C ARG A 126 16.87 3.39 -14.46
N TYR A 127 15.95 3.74 -15.34
CA TYR A 127 16.24 4.31 -16.66
C TYR A 127 15.72 5.72 -16.76
N GLY A 128 16.54 6.62 -17.29
CA GLY A 128 16.13 7.98 -17.68
C GLY A 128 15.25 7.96 -18.94
N ASP A 129 14.94 9.15 -19.44
CA ASP A 129 14.12 9.29 -20.65
C ASP A 129 14.88 8.85 -21.93
N ALA A 130 16.21 8.87 -21.89
CA ALA A 130 17.10 8.30 -22.91
C ALA A 130 17.99 7.23 -22.27
N PRO A 131 17.52 5.97 -22.19
CA PRO A 131 18.28 4.91 -21.52
C PRO A 131 19.52 4.56 -22.35
N LEU A 132 20.70 4.77 -21.75
CA LEU A 132 21.97 4.36 -22.30
C LEU A 132 22.10 2.84 -22.19
N ALA A 133 22.62 2.22 -23.24
CA ALA A 133 22.94 0.79 -23.28
C ALA A 133 21.75 -0.14 -22.87
N SER A 134 20.52 0.25 -23.12
CA SER A 134 19.32 -0.54 -22.74
C SER A 134 19.32 -1.94 -23.31
N ALA A 135 19.89 -2.13 -24.51
CA ALA A 135 20.02 -3.45 -25.15
C ALA A 135 20.98 -4.38 -24.40
N LEU A 136 22.01 -3.84 -23.74
CA LEU A 136 22.97 -4.61 -22.94
C LEU A 136 22.47 -4.83 -21.51
N LEU A 137 21.86 -3.81 -20.92
CA LEU A 137 21.38 -3.87 -19.54
C LEU A 137 20.13 -4.73 -19.40
N GLY A 138 19.27 -4.75 -20.41
CA GLY A 138 18.00 -5.45 -20.36
C GLY A 138 16.91 -4.66 -19.61
N TYR A 139 15.83 -5.33 -19.28
CA TYR A 139 14.69 -4.73 -18.57
C TYR A 139 14.21 -5.61 -17.41
N LEU A 140 13.40 -5.03 -16.56
CA LEU A 140 12.78 -5.72 -15.42
C LEU A 140 11.31 -6.03 -15.75
N ASP A 141 10.82 -7.15 -15.27
CA ASP A 141 9.39 -7.46 -15.26
C ASP A 141 8.62 -6.65 -14.19
N GLY A 142 7.31 -6.85 -14.11
CA GLY A 142 6.45 -6.18 -13.12
C GLY A 142 6.76 -6.57 -11.66
N GLU A 143 7.44 -7.70 -11.45
CA GLU A 143 7.84 -8.21 -10.14
C GLU A 143 9.26 -7.79 -9.76
N GLY A 144 9.97 -7.15 -10.70
CA GLY A 144 11.31 -6.64 -10.49
C GLY A 144 12.43 -7.65 -10.79
N HIS A 145 12.14 -8.77 -11.47
CA HIS A 145 13.16 -9.70 -11.94
C HIS A 145 13.76 -9.21 -13.26
N GLY A 146 15.03 -9.50 -13.46
CA GLY A 146 15.69 -9.24 -14.73
C GLY A 146 15.23 -10.22 -15.80
N VAL A 147 14.77 -9.71 -16.95
CA VAL A 147 14.24 -10.56 -18.04
C VAL A 147 15.26 -10.77 -19.16
N ALA A 148 16.21 -9.87 -19.32
CA ALA A 148 17.16 -9.96 -20.43
C ALA A 148 18.56 -9.46 -20.06
N CYS A 149 19.56 -9.95 -20.80
CA CYS A 149 20.96 -9.53 -20.75
C CYS A 149 21.58 -9.53 -19.35
N LEU A 150 22.29 -8.46 -18.97
CA LEU A 150 22.98 -8.36 -17.69
C LEU A 150 22.06 -8.43 -16.48
N LEU A 151 20.82 -7.97 -16.60
CA LEU A 151 19.85 -8.06 -15.51
C LEU A 151 19.36 -9.47 -15.24
N TYR A 152 19.32 -10.32 -16.26
CA TYR A 152 18.96 -11.73 -16.11
C TYR A 152 20.03 -12.51 -15.34
N THR A 153 21.31 -12.18 -15.56
CA THR A 153 22.44 -12.87 -14.93
C THR A 153 22.86 -12.26 -13.59
N SER A 154 22.39 -11.04 -13.27
CA SER A 154 22.73 -10.37 -12.02
C SER A 154 21.86 -10.88 -10.89
N PRO A 155 22.44 -11.38 -9.77
CA PRO A 155 21.67 -11.83 -8.63
C PRO A 155 20.82 -10.68 -8.06
N SER A 156 19.59 -11.00 -7.67
CA SER A 156 18.73 -10.06 -6.98
C SER A 156 19.29 -9.81 -5.57
N PRO A 157 19.23 -8.58 -5.04
CA PRO A 157 19.62 -8.31 -3.66
C PRO A 157 18.73 -9.00 -2.62
N ARG A 158 17.79 -9.83 -3.04
CA ARG A 158 16.88 -10.62 -2.18
C ARG A 158 17.18 -12.12 -2.18
N ASP A 159 18.17 -12.57 -2.94
CA ASP A 159 18.60 -13.97 -2.99
C ASP A 159 19.71 -14.25 -1.98
#